data_24396fe4c1fa811f514dd15900068668
#
_entry.id   24396fe4c1fa811f514dd15900068668
#
_cell.length_a   1.000
_cell.length_b   1.000
_cell.length_c   1.000
_cell.angle_alpha   90.00
_cell.angle_beta   90.00
_cell.angle_gamma   90.00
#
_symmetry.space_group_name_H-M   'P 1'
#
loop_
_entity.id
_entity.type
_entity.pdbx_description
1 polymer ?
#
loop_
_entity_poly.entity_id
_entity_poly.type
_entity_poly.pdbx_seq_one_letter_code
_entity_poly.pdbx_strand_id
1 'polypeptide(L)'
;DARGEGVSLSPRFPAVLWNALMQYASKDTSANGWTMPQGVSAMTVCDPSGMLPTRECPNLVTEVFTSGSEPIQADNLYREFAINRETGLLATVFTPPELIDTRVYMLVPENARDWARSAGLEIPPESYDAIQAPPVNPNVNIIAPELFAEVNGVVKIIGTASGDDFAYYRVQVGKGLNPQEWIQLGSDVIAPVES
;
A
#
# COMPACT_ATOMS: atom_id res chain seq x y z
N ASP A 1 -4.16 -10.38 52.46
CA ASP A 1 -3.18 -11.42 52.81
C ASP A 1 -1.78 -10.87 52.51
N ALA A 2 -0.90 -10.95 53.49
CA ALA A 2 0.46 -10.44 53.43
C ALA A 2 1.39 -11.21 52.48
N ARG A 3 0.89 -12.14 51.71
CA ARG A 3 1.64 -12.96 50.73
C ARG A 3 1.45 -12.58 49.28
N GLY A 4 0.71 -11.49 48.98
CA GLY A 4 0.68 -10.93 47.61
C GLY A 4 0.10 -11.84 46.55
N GLU A 5 -0.84 -12.72 46.88
CA GLU A 5 -1.66 -13.39 45.87
C GLU A 5 -2.57 -12.32 45.26
N GLY A 6 -2.09 -11.69 44.22
CA GLY A 6 -2.83 -10.66 43.48
C GLY A 6 -4.02 -11.29 42.77
N VAL A 7 -5.22 -10.85 43.12
CA VAL A 7 -6.41 -11.16 42.33
C VAL A 7 -6.28 -10.37 41.02
N SER A 8 -6.13 -11.07 39.90
CA SER A 8 -6.16 -10.45 38.58
C SER A 8 -7.59 -9.97 38.28
N LEU A 9 -7.85 -8.69 38.42
CA LEU A 9 -9.11 -8.08 38.03
C LEU A 9 -9.04 -7.66 36.57
N SER A 10 -10.12 -7.97 35.81
CA SER A 10 -10.25 -7.45 34.45
C SER A 10 -10.11 -5.93 34.45
N PRO A 11 -9.34 -5.33 33.53
CA PRO A 11 -9.21 -3.88 33.38
C PRO A 11 -10.55 -3.15 33.24
N ARG A 12 -11.57 -3.84 32.78
CA ARG A 12 -12.92 -3.28 32.62
C ARG A 12 -13.59 -2.93 33.97
N PHE A 13 -13.30 -3.69 35.03
CA PHE A 13 -13.95 -3.46 36.31
C PHE A 13 -13.58 -2.11 36.95
N PRO A 14 -12.28 -1.77 37.12
CA PRO A 14 -11.90 -0.46 37.63
C PRO A 14 -12.31 0.68 36.69
N ALA A 15 -12.34 0.47 35.36
CA ALA A 15 -12.78 1.50 34.42
C ALA A 15 -14.26 1.84 34.58
N VAL A 16 -15.14 0.87 34.78
CA VAL A 16 -16.57 1.12 35.03
C VAL A 16 -16.79 1.86 36.34
N LEU A 17 -16.10 1.46 37.41
CA LEU A 17 -16.18 2.12 38.71
C LEU A 17 -15.66 3.56 38.64
N TRP A 18 -14.52 3.77 37.98
CA TRP A 18 -13.95 5.10 37.75
C TRP A 18 -14.90 6.00 36.96
N ASN A 19 -15.48 5.48 35.89
CA ASN A 19 -16.45 6.24 35.08
C ASN A 19 -17.66 6.69 35.91
N ALA A 20 -18.26 5.76 36.68
CA ALA A 20 -19.40 6.09 37.55
C ALA A 20 -19.03 7.15 38.63
N LEU A 21 -17.84 7.01 39.24
CA LEU A 21 -17.34 7.96 40.23
C LEU A 21 -17.14 9.33 39.61
N MET A 22 -16.49 9.39 38.44
CA MET A 22 -16.23 10.67 37.77
C MET A 22 -17.50 11.35 37.28
N GLN A 23 -18.48 10.60 36.76
CA GLN A 23 -19.78 11.14 36.41
C GLN A 23 -20.52 11.74 37.63
N TYR A 24 -20.47 11.06 38.78
CA TYR A 24 -21.04 11.56 40.00
C TYR A 24 -20.30 12.81 40.51
N ALA A 25 -18.99 12.81 40.52
CA ALA A 25 -18.17 13.95 41.00
C ALA A 25 -18.31 15.18 40.09
N SER A 26 -18.52 14.97 38.77
CA SER A 26 -18.61 16.08 37.82
C SER A 26 -20.05 16.52 37.47
N LYS A 27 -21.06 15.90 38.06
CA LYS A 27 -22.49 16.16 37.70
C LYS A 27 -22.91 17.64 37.86
N ASP A 28 -22.31 18.35 38.80
CA ASP A 28 -22.61 19.78 39.11
C ASP A 28 -21.52 20.72 38.56
N THR A 29 -20.55 20.19 37.79
CA THR A 29 -19.46 20.98 37.22
C THR A 29 -19.82 21.36 35.79
N SER A 30 -19.78 22.64 35.45
CA SER A 30 -19.93 23.08 34.07
C SER A 30 -18.76 22.56 33.23
N ALA A 31 -19.03 21.96 32.10
CA ALA A 31 -17.99 21.56 31.14
C ALA A 31 -17.35 22.84 30.55
N ASN A 32 -16.26 23.29 31.16
CA ASN A 32 -15.44 24.33 30.56
C ASN A 32 -14.56 23.69 29.49
N GLY A 33 -14.73 24.13 28.24
CA GLY A 33 -13.86 23.70 27.16
C GLY A 33 -12.41 24.19 27.43
N TRP A 34 -11.46 23.38 27.04
CA TRP A 34 -10.02 23.74 27.07
C TRP A 34 -9.72 24.61 25.83
N THR A 35 -9.12 25.76 26.05
CA THR A 35 -8.55 26.55 24.95
C THR A 35 -7.19 25.98 24.61
N MET A 36 -6.93 25.82 23.32
CA MET A 36 -5.64 25.35 22.84
C MET A 36 -4.53 26.32 23.26
N PRO A 37 -3.46 25.85 23.94
CA PRO A 37 -2.36 26.72 24.35
C PRO A 37 -1.60 27.29 23.14
N GLN A 38 -0.88 28.38 23.35
CA GLN A 38 0.03 28.90 22.32
C GLN A 38 1.12 27.89 22.02
N GLY A 39 1.50 27.76 20.73
CA GLY A 39 2.49 26.79 20.28
C GLY A 39 1.98 25.36 20.14
N VAL A 40 0.66 25.18 20.18
CA VAL A 40 0.00 23.91 19.82
C VAL A 40 -0.91 24.15 18.63
N SER A 41 -0.85 23.28 17.65
CA SER A 41 -1.69 23.30 16.44
C SER A 41 -2.41 21.98 16.28
N ALA A 42 -3.60 21.99 15.67
CA ALA A 42 -4.32 20.81 15.27
C ALA A 42 -4.05 20.52 13.79
N MET A 43 -3.78 19.27 13.47
CA MET A 43 -3.53 18.83 12.10
C MET A 43 -4.24 17.51 11.84
N THR A 44 -4.75 17.34 10.62
CA THR A 44 -5.32 16.07 10.17
C THR A 44 -4.18 15.15 9.74
N VAL A 45 -4.18 13.93 10.28
CA VAL A 45 -3.17 12.90 10.00
C VAL A 45 -3.86 11.57 9.66
N CYS A 46 -3.10 10.65 9.10
CA CYS A 46 -3.55 9.30 8.83
C CYS A 46 -3.55 8.46 10.11
N ASP A 47 -4.65 7.78 10.40
CA ASP A 47 -4.76 6.83 11.50
C ASP A 47 -4.43 5.41 11.02
N PRO A 48 -3.56 4.65 11.71
CA PRO A 48 -2.89 4.94 12.98
C PRO A 48 -1.45 5.46 12.84
N SER A 49 -0.96 5.80 11.63
CA SER A 49 0.44 6.17 11.42
C SER A 49 0.82 7.52 12.04
N GLY A 50 -0.15 8.43 12.18
CA GLY A 50 0.12 9.81 12.57
C GLY A 50 0.87 10.65 11.54
N MET A 51 1.05 10.14 10.31
CA MET A 51 1.74 10.81 9.20
C MET A 51 0.78 11.68 8.38
N LEU A 52 1.32 12.48 7.45
CA LEU A 52 0.50 13.27 6.53
C LEU A 52 -0.38 12.37 5.66
N PRO A 53 -1.67 12.72 5.49
CA PRO A 53 -2.59 11.90 4.72
C PRO A 53 -2.16 11.71 3.27
N THR A 54 -2.35 10.48 2.77
CA THR A 54 -2.30 10.15 1.34
C THR A 54 -3.70 9.73 0.88
N ARG A 55 -3.87 9.50 -0.42
CA ARG A 55 -5.14 8.99 -0.97
C ARG A 55 -5.45 7.56 -0.52
N GLU A 56 -4.43 6.81 -0.12
CA GLU A 56 -4.53 5.44 0.34
C GLU A 56 -4.92 5.34 1.82
N CYS A 57 -4.84 6.46 2.57
CA CYS A 57 -5.17 6.49 3.98
C CYS A 57 -6.67 6.25 4.21
N PRO A 58 -7.10 5.16 4.86
CA PRO A 58 -8.51 4.84 5.01
C PRO A 58 -9.21 5.67 6.08
N ASN A 59 -8.47 6.12 7.09
CA ASN A 59 -9.02 6.85 8.23
C ASN A 59 -8.19 8.10 8.53
N LEU A 60 -8.88 9.22 8.68
CA LEU A 60 -8.27 10.51 9.03
C LEU A 60 -8.70 10.90 10.43
N VAL A 61 -7.74 11.32 11.24
CA VAL A 61 -7.99 11.85 12.59
C VAL A 61 -7.34 13.22 12.72
N THR A 62 -7.91 14.04 13.60
CA THR A 62 -7.30 15.31 13.97
C THR A 62 -6.52 15.12 15.26
N GLU A 63 -5.23 15.32 15.17
CA GLU A 63 -4.31 15.26 16.31
C GLU A 63 -3.72 16.63 16.61
N VAL A 64 -3.17 16.79 17.80
CA VAL A 64 -2.55 18.04 18.24
C VAL A 64 -1.05 17.87 18.39
N PHE A 65 -0.32 18.86 17.91
CA PHE A 65 1.14 18.85 17.86
C PHE A 65 1.68 20.12 18.49
N THR A 66 2.82 20.02 19.18
CA THR A 66 3.60 21.19 19.56
C THR A 66 4.35 21.72 18.33
N SER A 67 4.52 23.03 18.25
CA SER A 67 5.24 23.66 17.12
C SER A 67 6.61 23.02 16.91
N GLY A 68 6.84 22.51 15.70
CA GLY A 68 8.07 21.81 15.30
C GLY A 68 8.05 20.30 15.51
N SER A 69 6.94 19.71 16.04
CA SER A 69 6.76 18.27 16.14
C SER A 69 5.70 17.71 15.15
N GLU A 70 5.19 18.56 14.28
CA GLU A 70 4.23 18.17 13.26
C GLU A 70 4.86 17.15 12.30
N PRO A 71 4.09 16.16 11.82
CA PRO A 71 4.57 15.19 10.82
C PRO A 71 4.88 15.92 9.50
N ILE A 72 6.04 15.61 8.93
CA ILE A 72 6.49 16.16 7.64
C ILE A 72 6.52 15.11 6.53
N GLN A 73 6.31 13.84 6.88
CA GLN A 73 6.33 12.73 5.93
C GLN A 73 4.90 12.29 5.60
N ALA A 74 4.67 11.96 4.34
CA ALA A 74 3.44 11.34 3.92
C ALA A 74 3.31 9.93 4.48
N ASP A 75 2.08 9.47 4.69
CA ASP A 75 1.81 8.11 5.14
C ASP A 75 2.43 7.09 4.19
N ASN A 76 3.08 6.09 4.76
CA ASN A 76 3.67 4.95 4.06
C ASN A 76 3.18 3.61 4.62
N LEU A 77 2.23 3.67 5.56
CA LEU A 77 1.65 2.48 6.17
C LEU A 77 0.63 1.81 5.25
N TYR A 78 -0.06 2.59 4.43
CA TYR A 78 -1.04 2.09 3.48
C TYR A 78 -0.53 2.19 2.06
N ARG A 79 -0.80 1.15 1.26
CA ARG A 79 -0.38 1.07 -0.12
C ARG A 79 -1.43 0.39 -0.99
N GLU A 80 -1.55 0.89 -2.20
CA GLU A 80 -2.38 0.31 -3.25
C GLU A 80 -1.65 -0.86 -3.94
N PHE A 81 -2.39 -1.95 -4.16
CA PHE A 81 -1.91 -3.14 -4.88
C PHE A 81 -2.91 -3.53 -5.95
N ALA A 82 -2.39 -3.90 -7.11
CA ALA A 82 -3.16 -4.53 -8.16
C ALA A 82 -3.34 -6.02 -7.84
N ILE A 83 -4.57 -6.47 -7.77
CA ILE A 83 -4.95 -7.84 -7.39
C ILE A 83 -5.77 -8.43 -8.53
N ASN A 84 -5.51 -9.69 -8.90
CA ASN A 84 -6.44 -10.42 -9.74
C ASN A 84 -7.69 -10.78 -8.90
N ARG A 85 -8.84 -10.26 -9.28
CA ARG A 85 -10.10 -10.43 -8.54
C ARG A 85 -10.61 -11.86 -8.48
N GLU A 86 -10.20 -12.74 -9.41
CA GLU A 86 -10.60 -14.14 -9.43
C GLU A 86 -9.72 -15.00 -8.51
N THR A 87 -8.41 -14.77 -8.53
CA THR A 87 -7.46 -15.57 -7.75
C THR A 87 -7.16 -14.97 -6.39
N GLY A 88 -7.38 -13.66 -6.20
CA GLY A 88 -7.01 -12.93 -4.99
C GLY A 88 -5.51 -12.71 -4.83
N LEU A 89 -4.70 -13.03 -5.83
CA LEU A 89 -3.25 -12.89 -5.84
C LEU A 89 -2.81 -11.55 -6.44
N LEU A 90 -1.54 -11.18 -6.23
CA LEU A 90 -0.96 -9.97 -6.83
C LEU A 90 -1.00 -10.09 -8.36
N ALA A 91 -1.60 -9.11 -9.02
CA ALA A 91 -1.64 -9.05 -10.46
C ALA A 91 -0.22 -8.90 -11.05
N THR A 92 -0.03 -9.42 -12.23
CA THR A 92 1.20 -9.27 -13.02
C THR A 92 0.91 -8.43 -14.26
N VAL A 93 1.94 -8.08 -15.01
CA VAL A 93 1.81 -7.42 -16.32
C VAL A 93 1.07 -8.30 -17.34
N PHE A 94 0.92 -9.58 -17.05
CA PHE A 94 0.22 -10.56 -17.88
C PHE A 94 -1.23 -10.83 -17.43
N THR A 95 -1.63 -10.27 -16.27
CA THR A 95 -3.02 -10.38 -15.82
C THR A 95 -3.91 -9.53 -16.72
N PRO A 96 -4.98 -10.11 -17.31
CA PRO A 96 -5.91 -9.35 -18.14
C PRO A 96 -6.45 -8.11 -17.39
N PRO A 97 -6.48 -6.92 -18.04
CA PRO A 97 -6.88 -5.67 -17.38
C PRO A 97 -8.28 -5.74 -16.75
N GLU A 98 -9.19 -6.48 -17.35
CA GLU A 98 -10.55 -6.69 -16.85
C GLU A 98 -10.62 -7.51 -15.55
N LEU A 99 -9.57 -8.22 -15.21
CA LEU A 99 -9.45 -8.99 -13.97
C LEU A 99 -8.69 -8.24 -12.87
N ILE A 100 -8.11 -7.09 -13.19
CA ILE A 100 -7.35 -6.30 -12.21
C ILE A 100 -8.31 -5.48 -11.35
N ASP A 101 -8.21 -5.68 -10.06
CA ASP A 101 -8.85 -4.88 -9.03
C ASP A 101 -7.76 -4.18 -8.20
N THR A 102 -8.02 -2.95 -7.81
CA THR A 102 -7.07 -2.17 -7.02
C THR A 102 -7.54 -2.13 -5.58
N ARG A 103 -6.70 -2.60 -4.65
CA ARG A 103 -7.00 -2.64 -3.23
C ARG A 103 -5.91 -1.99 -2.41
N VAL A 104 -6.33 -1.30 -1.37
CA VAL A 104 -5.42 -0.69 -0.39
C VAL A 104 -5.23 -1.66 0.77
N TYR A 105 -3.98 -1.93 1.11
CA TYR A 105 -3.61 -2.78 2.24
C TYR A 105 -2.68 -2.05 3.19
N MET A 106 -2.75 -2.43 4.47
CA MET A 106 -1.76 -2.04 5.46
C MET A 106 -0.46 -2.82 5.25
N LEU A 107 0.66 -2.12 5.17
CA LEU A 107 1.98 -2.72 5.10
C LEU A 107 2.42 -3.17 6.49
N VAL A 108 2.28 -4.45 6.77
CA VAL A 108 2.69 -5.03 8.05
C VAL A 108 4.11 -5.60 7.92
N PRO A 109 5.02 -5.28 8.85
CA PRO A 109 6.35 -5.87 8.89
C PRO A 109 6.29 -7.40 8.94
N GLU A 110 7.28 -8.06 8.36
CA GLU A 110 7.30 -9.52 8.22
C GLU A 110 7.11 -10.25 9.56
N ASN A 111 7.77 -9.77 10.61
CA ASN A 111 7.68 -10.32 11.95
C ASN A 111 6.31 -10.10 12.65
N ALA A 112 5.44 -9.25 12.12
CA ALA A 112 4.11 -8.98 12.66
C ALA A 112 2.97 -9.56 11.81
N ARG A 113 3.26 -10.21 10.69
CA ARG A 113 2.24 -10.74 9.76
C ARG A 113 1.33 -11.79 10.40
N ASP A 114 1.88 -12.69 11.20
CA ASP A 114 1.08 -13.73 11.87
C ASP A 114 0.13 -13.13 12.90
N TRP A 115 0.59 -12.10 13.61
CA TRP A 115 -0.27 -11.33 14.50
C TRP A 115 -1.38 -10.63 13.70
N ALA A 116 -1.06 -9.97 12.60
CA ALA A 116 -2.03 -9.26 11.77
C ALA A 116 -3.12 -10.22 11.25
N ARG A 117 -2.73 -11.40 10.74
CA ARG A 117 -3.69 -12.44 10.32
C ARG A 117 -4.58 -12.89 11.48
N SER A 118 -4.00 -13.11 12.67
CA SER A 118 -4.74 -13.50 13.86
C SER A 118 -5.70 -12.42 14.36
N ALA A 119 -5.35 -11.16 14.15
CA ALA A 119 -6.18 -9.99 14.46
C ALA A 119 -7.25 -9.70 13.41
N GLY A 120 -7.29 -10.45 12.30
CA GLY A 120 -8.24 -10.25 11.20
C GLY A 120 -7.93 -9.03 10.33
N LEU A 121 -6.69 -8.55 10.34
CA LEU A 121 -6.27 -7.46 9.46
C LEU A 121 -6.03 -8.01 8.05
N GLU A 122 -6.57 -7.31 7.07
CA GLU A 122 -6.29 -7.61 5.66
C GLU A 122 -4.88 -7.14 5.32
N ILE A 123 -4.02 -8.09 4.97
CA ILE A 123 -2.66 -7.84 4.51
C ILE A 123 -2.53 -8.20 3.03
N PRO A 124 -1.59 -7.57 2.29
CA PRO A 124 -1.43 -7.87 0.88
C PRO A 124 -1.03 -9.34 0.67
N PRO A 125 -1.49 -9.97 -0.44
CA PRO A 125 -1.03 -11.29 -0.83
C PRO A 125 0.50 -11.31 -1.03
N GLU A 126 1.13 -12.44 -0.75
CA GLU A 126 2.57 -12.63 -0.92
C GLU A 126 2.92 -13.24 -2.28
N SER A 127 1.95 -13.87 -2.92
CA SER A 127 2.14 -14.57 -4.19
C SER A 127 1.55 -13.78 -5.35
N TYR A 128 2.22 -13.87 -6.47
CA TYR A 128 1.73 -13.34 -7.72
C TYR A 128 0.77 -14.31 -8.41
N ASP A 129 -0.12 -13.75 -9.22
CA ASP A 129 -1.00 -14.50 -10.11
C ASP A 129 -0.19 -15.34 -11.11
N ALA A 130 -0.83 -16.40 -11.63
CA ALA A 130 -0.22 -17.24 -12.64
C ALA A 130 0.11 -16.41 -13.89
N ILE A 131 1.33 -16.57 -14.39
CA ILE A 131 1.76 -15.89 -15.60
C ILE A 131 1.22 -16.67 -16.78
N GLN A 132 0.26 -16.09 -17.49
CA GLN A 132 -0.19 -16.58 -18.79
C GLN A 132 0.60 -15.87 -19.88
N ALA A 133 1.13 -16.63 -20.84
CA ALA A 133 1.77 -15.99 -21.99
C ALA A 133 0.72 -15.12 -22.71
N PRO A 134 1.01 -13.83 -22.96
CA PRO A 134 0.09 -12.98 -23.69
C PRO A 134 -0.13 -13.54 -25.10
N PRO A 135 -1.30 -13.32 -25.70
CA PRO A 135 -1.52 -13.70 -27.10
C PRO A 135 -0.46 -13.00 -27.97
N VAL A 136 0.17 -13.77 -28.84
CA VAL A 136 1.19 -13.23 -29.72
C VAL A 136 0.53 -12.25 -30.70
N ASN A 137 0.93 -10.99 -30.62
CA ASN A 137 0.57 -9.99 -31.63
C ASN A 137 1.70 -9.93 -32.68
N PRO A 138 1.45 -10.33 -33.93
CA PRO A 138 2.51 -10.33 -34.92
C PRO A 138 3.08 -8.96 -35.23
N ASN A 139 2.30 -7.91 -35.01
CA ASN A 139 2.71 -6.53 -35.28
C ASN A 139 3.52 -5.90 -34.14
N VAL A 140 3.37 -6.42 -32.92
CA VAL A 140 4.09 -5.91 -31.73
C VAL A 140 4.49 -7.09 -30.86
N ASN A 141 5.74 -7.50 -30.97
CA ASN A 141 6.25 -8.66 -30.22
C ASN A 141 7.75 -8.56 -29.96
N ILE A 142 8.19 -9.07 -28.82
CA ILE A 142 9.60 -9.31 -28.54
C ILE A 142 9.89 -10.78 -28.83
N ILE A 143 10.79 -11.03 -29.78
CA ILE A 143 11.20 -12.38 -30.19
C ILE A 143 12.38 -12.87 -29.36
N ALA A 144 13.30 -11.96 -29.04
CA ALA A 144 14.45 -12.25 -28.18
C ALA A 144 14.70 -11.07 -27.22
N PRO A 145 15.02 -11.37 -25.93
CA PRO A 145 15.04 -12.70 -25.32
C PRO A 145 13.65 -13.35 -25.29
N GLU A 146 13.62 -14.67 -25.29
CA GLU A 146 12.38 -15.41 -25.11
C GLU A 146 11.74 -15.16 -23.75
N LEU A 147 10.45 -15.37 -23.64
CA LEU A 147 9.73 -15.24 -22.37
C LEU A 147 10.36 -16.16 -21.32
N PHE A 148 10.64 -15.63 -20.12
CA PHE A 148 11.33 -16.28 -19.01
C PHE A 148 12.80 -16.64 -19.25
N ALA A 149 13.44 -16.14 -20.30
CA ALA A 149 14.85 -16.34 -20.48
C ALA A 149 15.70 -15.69 -19.36
N GLU A 150 16.64 -16.43 -18.84
CA GLU A 150 17.66 -15.86 -17.95
C GLU A 150 18.69 -15.12 -18.79
N VAL A 151 18.89 -13.83 -18.52
CA VAL A 151 19.77 -12.97 -19.28
C VAL A 151 20.83 -12.34 -18.39
N ASN A 152 22.05 -12.16 -18.91
CA ASN A 152 23.18 -11.55 -18.21
C ASN A 152 24.01 -10.71 -19.18
N GLY A 153 24.62 -9.63 -18.68
CA GLY A 153 25.49 -8.75 -19.46
C GLY A 153 24.72 -7.93 -20.50
N VAL A 154 25.27 -7.84 -21.71
CA VAL A 154 24.65 -7.11 -22.83
C VAL A 154 23.64 -8.00 -23.54
N VAL A 155 22.38 -7.60 -23.49
CA VAL A 155 21.27 -8.37 -24.05
C VAL A 155 20.82 -7.70 -25.35
N LYS A 156 20.78 -8.47 -26.44
CA LYS A 156 20.20 -8.01 -27.71
C LYS A 156 18.70 -8.24 -27.68
N ILE A 157 17.93 -7.17 -27.88
CA ILE A 157 16.47 -7.24 -28.02
C ILE A 157 16.11 -7.31 -29.48
N ILE A 158 15.35 -8.32 -29.89
CA ILE A 158 14.84 -8.51 -31.23
C ILE A 158 13.32 -8.62 -31.16
N GLY A 159 12.62 -7.93 -32.06
CA GLY A 159 11.16 -7.96 -32.08
C GLY A 159 10.60 -7.27 -33.30
N THR A 160 9.28 -7.23 -33.36
CA THR A 160 8.50 -6.54 -34.39
C THR A 160 7.76 -5.35 -33.80
N ALA A 161 7.66 -4.29 -34.54
CA ALA A 161 6.85 -3.11 -34.22
C ALA A 161 6.39 -2.46 -35.52
N SER A 162 5.19 -2.81 -35.99
CA SER A 162 4.62 -2.34 -37.26
C SER A 162 3.10 -2.24 -37.15
N GLY A 163 2.45 -1.77 -38.21
CA GLY A 163 1.00 -1.68 -38.31
C GLY A 163 0.57 -0.47 -39.12
N ASP A 164 -0.69 -0.44 -39.58
CA ASP A 164 -1.24 0.60 -40.44
C ASP A 164 -1.24 1.99 -39.75
N ASP A 165 -1.50 2.01 -38.45
CA ASP A 165 -1.50 3.24 -37.62
C ASP A 165 -0.20 3.41 -36.80
N PHE A 166 0.91 2.84 -37.27
CA PHE A 166 2.18 2.89 -36.58
C PHE A 166 2.70 4.35 -36.50
N ALA A 167 2.94 4.82 -35.28
CA ALA A 167 3.54 6.14 -35.04
C ALA A 167 5.00 6.03 -34.58
N TYR A 168 5.24 5.24 -33.56
CA TYR A 168 6.58 4.98 -33.01
C TYR A 168 6.53 3.76 -32.08
N TYR A 169 7.70 3.21 -31.76
CA TYR A 169 7.84 2.29 -30.65
C TYR A 169 8.90 2.76 -29.65
N ARG A 170 8.77 2.28 -28.44
CA ARG A 170 9.78 2.44 -27.37
C ARG A 170 9.96 1.13 -26.62
N VAL A 171 11.18 0.92 -26.16
CA VAL A 171 11.51 -0.21 -25.30
C VAL A 171 11.64 0.28 -23.88
N GLN A 172 10.99 -0.41 -22.97
CA GLN A 172 11.04 -0.06 -21.53
C GLN A 172 11.36 -1.31 -20.72
N VAL A 173 12.02 -1.12 -19.57
CA VAL A 173 12.26 -2.17 -18.59
C VAL A 173 11.67 -1.76 -17.25
N GLY A 174 11.01 -2.70 -16.59
CA GLY A 174 10.51 -2.56 -15.25
C GLY A 174 11.03 -3.68 -14.35
N LYS A 175 11.12 -3.42 -13.07
CA LYS A 175 11.59 -4.40 -12.07
C LYS A 175 10.42 -5.20 -11.51
N GLY A 176 10.54 -6.53 -11.51
CA GLY A 176 9.55 -7.45 -10.95
C GLY A 176 8.40 -7.75 -11.91
N LEU A 177 7.40 -8.48 -11.43
CA LEU A 177 6.26 -8.95 -12.23
C LEU A 177 5.11 -7.94 -12.32
N ASN A 178 5.13 -6.90 -11.49
CA ASN A 178 4.20 -5.76 -11.56
C ASN A 178 4.97 -4.46 -11.31
N PRO A 179 5.76 -3.98 -12.31
CA PRO A 179 6.56 -2.77 -12.17
C PRO A 179 5.69 -1.54 -11.89
N GLN A 180 6.05 -0.78 -10.88
CA GLN A 180 5.45 0.53 -10.60
C GLN A 180 6.16 1.64 -11.38
N GLU A 181 7.40 1.38 -11.78
CA GLU A 181 8.24 2.31 -12.53
C GLU A 181 8.81 1.60 -13.76
N TRP A 182 8.78 2.31 -14.89
CA TRP A 182 9.32 1.85 -16.15
C TRP A 182 10.45 2.76 -16.61
N ILE A 183 11.58 2.18 -16.92
CA ILE A 183 12.76 2.89 -17.42
C ILE A 183 12.82 2.71 -18.93
N GLN A 184 12.78 3.81 -19.69
CA GLN A 184 12.93 3.76 -21.14
C GLN A 184 14.38 3.47 -21.53
N LEU A 185 14.56 2.53 -22.43
CA LEU A 185 15.84 2.17 -23.01
C LEU A 185 16.01 2.87 -24.38
N GLY A 186 16.87 3.86 -24.43
CA GLY A 186 17.09 4.65 -25.64
C GLY A 186 15.98 5.69 -25.89
N SER A 187 15.83 6.12 -27.15
CA SER A 187 14.81 7.07 -27.60
C SER A 187 13.68 6.36 -28.34
N ASP A 188 12.58 7.08 -28.54
CA ASP A 188 11.48 6.60 -29.39
C ASP A 188 11.97 6.40 -30.82
N VAL A 189 11.55 5.33 -31.46
CA VAL A 189 11.94 4.97 -32.82
C VAL A 189 10.70 5.07 -33.72
N ILE A 190 10.79 5.93 -34.72
CA ILE A 190 9.69 6.22 -35.67
C ILE A 190 9.71 5.34 -36.91
N ALA A 191 10.74 4.51 -37.09
CA ALA A 191 10.81 3.54 -38.18
C ALA A 191 10.19 2.21 -37.75
N PRO A 192 9.22 1.64 -38.47
CA PRO A 192 8.69 0.32 -38.15
C PRO A 192 9.76 -0.75 -38.34
N VAL A 193 9.64 -1.83 -37.57
CA VAL A 193 10.48 -3.03 -37.65
C VAL A 193 9.61 -4.22 -37.96
N GLU A 194 9.83 -4.81 -39.10
CA GLU A 194 9.22 -6.07 -39.53
C GLU A 194 10.21 -7.22 -39.34
N SER A 195 9.70 -8.41 -39.08
CA SER A 195 10.54 -9.61 -38.86
C SER A 195 11.26 -10.09 -40.10
#